data_7110aae1bb474ba492117880ad593103
#
_entry.id   7110aae1bb474ba492117880ad593103
#
_cell.length_a   1.000
_cell.length_b   1.000
_cell.length_c   1.000
_cell.angle_alpha   90.00
_cell.angle_beta   90.00
_cell.angle_gamma   90.00
#
_symmetry.space_group_name_H-M   'P 1'
#
loop_
_entity.id
_entity.type
_entity.pdbx_description
1 polymer ?
#
loop_
_entity_poly.entity_id
_entity_poly.type
_entity_poly.pdbx_seq_one_letter_code
_entity_poly.pdbx_strand_id
1 'polypeptide(L)'
;GLPVFFIPLVLNSVLFISLFEVKGFAKNVFGSLAALLAVDSVLDPAAVSLGIWNYSGGFFYGVPLSNFAGWILSGTVSILVLKSALDTGRLSERLENTDYFLDDMVSFVFLWGVVNLYYMNIIPVIVAVLFGAALYRNDRFNLAISELDMV
;
A
#
# COMPACT_ATOMS: atom_id res chain seq x y z
N GLY A 1 15.69 2.21 -10.22
CA GLY A 1 14.46 2.73 -9.58
C GLY A 1 13.60 1.67 -8.91
N LEU A 2 13.40 0.50 -9.52
CA LEU A 2 12.47 -0.53 -9.03
C LEU A 2 12.72 -0.96 -7.57
N PRO A 3 13.94 -1.26 -7.10
CA PRO A 3 14.15 -1.70 -5.71
C PRO A 3 13.81 -0.64 -4.68
N VAL A 4 13.94 0.65 -5.01
CA VAL A 4 13.67 1.76 -4.09
C VAL A 4 12.18 1.86 -3.77
N PHE A 5 11.31 1.58 -4.72
CA PHE A 5 9.86 1.59 -4.52
C PHE A 5 9.33 0.24 -4.03
N PHE A 6 9.92 -0.86 -4.48
CA PHE A 6 9.41 -2.21 -4.20
C PHE A 6 9.47 -2.57 -2.71
N ILE A 7 10.60 -2.33 -2.06
CA ILE A 7 10.78 -2.70 -0.64
C ILE A 7 9.80 -1.94 0.26
N PRO A 8 9.68 -0.59 0.19
CA PRO A 8 8.69 0.14 0.96
C PRO A 8 7.25 -0.33 0.71
N LEU A 9 6.87 -0.59 -0.55
CA LEU A 9 5.51 -1.03 -0.89
C LEU A 9 5.17 -2.37 -0.24
N VAL A 10 6.08 -3.34 -0.32
CA VAL A 10 5.88 -4.67 0.31
C VAL A 10 5.82 -4.53 1.83
N LEU A 11 6.76 -3.79 2.43
CA LEU A 11 6.81 -3.58 3.88
C LEU A 11 5.53 -2.91 4.37
N ASN A 12 5.14 -1.79 3.77
CA ASN A 12 3.94 -1.05 4.14
C ASN A 12 2.66 -1.87 3.96
N SER A 13 2.59 -2.72 2.94
CA SER A 13 1.45 -3.62 2.75
C SER A 13 1.35 -4.68 3.84
N VAL A 14 2.48 -5.21 4.32
CA VAL A 14 2.53 -6.14 5.46
C VAL A 14 2.14 -5.43 6.75
N LEU A 15 2.67 -4.23 6.99
CA LEU A 15 2.35 -3.42 8.17
C LEU A 15 0.89 -2.99 8.18
N PHE A 16 0.35 -2.57 7.03
CA PHE A 16 -1.06 -2.21 6.89
C PHE A 16 -2.00 -3.34 7.33
N ILE A 17 -1.75 -4.57 6.87
CA ILE A 17 -2.57 -5.71 7.28
C ILE A 17 -2.38 -6.07 8.76
N SER A 18 -1.22 -5.79 9.32
CA SER A 18 -0.98 -6.00 10.76
C SER A 18 -1.82 -5.08 11.64
N LEU A 19 -2.21 -3.89 11.15
CA LEU A 19 -3.13 -2.99 11.87
C LEU A 19 -4.53 -3.59 12.09
N PHE A 20 -4.97 -4.47 11.21
CA PHE A 20 -6.31 -5.08 11.28
C PHE A 20 -6.35 -6.39 12.07
N GLU A 21 -5.25 -6.78 12.74
CA GLU A 21 -5.16 -8.00 13.55
C GLU A 21 -5.63 -9.28 12.84
N VAL A 22 -5.36 -9.38 11.55
CA VAL A 22 -5.78 -10.52 10.73
C VAL A 22 -5.11 -11.79 11.25
N LYS A 23 -5.89 -12.68 11.84
CA LYS A 23 -5.40 -13.95 12.41
C LYS A 23 -5.20 -15.00 11.31
N GLY A 24 -4.08 -15.72 11.41
CA GLY A 24 -3.73 -16.82 10.52
C GLY A 24 -2.77 -16.42 9.40
N PHE A 25 -1.70 -17.21 9.26
CA PHE A 25 -0.60 -16.95 8.33
C PHE A 25 -1.09 -16.74 6.88
N ALA A 26 -1.90 -17.67 6.36
CA ALA A 26 -2.40 -17.58 4.99
C ALA A 26 -3.24 -16.32 4.75
N LYS A 27 -4.18 -16.01 5.67
CA LYS A 27 -5.02 -14.81 5.55
C LYS A 27 -4.18 -13.54 5.57
N ASN A 28 -3.15 -13.51 6.37
CA ASN A 28 -2.24 -12.37 6.49
C ASN A 28 -1.40 -12.20 5.20
N VAL A 29 -0.91 -13.31 4.61
CA VAL A 29 -0.21 -13.27 3.32
C VAL A 29 -1.13 -12.77 2.21
N PHE A 30 -2.34 -13.33 2.08
CA PHE A 30 -3.30 -12.88 1.07
C PHE A 30 -3.74 -11.43 1.27
N GLY A 31 -3.97 -11.00 2.51
CA GLY A 31 -4.29 -9.60 2.82
C GLY A 31 -3.16 -8.66 2.44
N SER A 32 -1.92 -9.00 2.79
CA SER A 32 -0.75 -8.19 2.42
C SER A 32 -0.56 -8.10 0.90
N LEU A 33 -0.80 -9.20 0.18
CA LEU A 33 -0.75 -9.20 -1.28
C LEU A 33 -1.88 -8.35 -1.87
N ALA A 34 -3.09 -8.45 -1.34
CA ALA A 34 -4.21 -7.62 -1.78
C ALA A 34 -3.95 -6.13 -1.53
N ALA A 35 -3.38 -5.77 -0.37
CA ALA A 35 -2.98 -4.40 -0.07
C ALA A 35 -1.89 -3.91 -1.04
N LEU A 36 -0.88 -4.75 -1.31
CA LEU A 36 0.18 -4.44 -2.27
C LEU A 36 -0.39 -4.14 -3.67
N LEU A 37 -1.27 -5.00 -4.17
CA LEU A 37 -1.91 -4.80 -5.48
C LEU A 37 -2.85 -3.58 -5.50
N ALA A 38 -3.50 -3.27 -4.39
CA ALA A 38 -4.32 -2.06 -4.28
C ALA A 38 -3.46 -0.80 -4.38
N VAL A 39 -2.33 -0.74 -3.69
CA VAL A 39 -1.38 0.40 -3.76
C VAL A 39 -0.76 0.50 -5.16
N ASP A 40 -0.36 -0.63 -5.75
CA ASP A 40 0.17 -0.68 -7.13
C ASP A 40 -0.86 -0.19 -8.16
N SER A 41 -2.14 -0.54 -7.98
CA SER A 41 -3.22 -0.07 -8.83
C SER A 41 -3.49 1.44 -8.75
N VAL A 42 -2.97 2.12 -7.72
CA VAL A 42 -2.98 3.59 -7.61
C VAL A 42 -1.70 4.19 -8.19
N LEU A 43 -0.56 3.57 -7.93
CA LEU A 43 0.75 4.05 -8.39
C LEU A 43 0.90 3.99 -9.91
N ASP A 44 0.73 2.79 -10.47
CA ASP A 44 1.10 2.51 -11.86
C ASP A 44 0.31 3.34 -12.89
N PRO A 45 -1.03 3.48 -12.79
CA PRO A 45 -1.77 4.35 -13.71
C PRO A 45 -1.34 5.81 -13.62
N ALA A 46 -1.05 6.31 -12.44
CA ALA A 46 -0.56 7.68 -12.26
C ALA A 46 0.83 7.86 -12.88
N ALA A 47 1.74 6.92 -12.66
CA ALA A 47 3.08 6.96 -13.21
C ALA A 47 3.11 6.85 -14.74
N VAL A 48 2.20 6.03 -15.32
CA VAL A 48 2.00 5.98 -16.77
C VAL A 48 1.45 7.31 -17.28
N SER A 49 0.46 7.89 -16.61
CA SER A 49 -0.13 9.18 -17.00
C SER A 49 0.86 10.32 -16.97
N LEU A 50 1.83 10.29 -16.05
CA LEU A 50 2.93 11.24 -15.96
C LEU A 50 4.09 10.95 -16.93
N GLY A 51 4.06 9.81 -17.66
CA GLY A 51 5.15 9.38 -18.53
C GLY A 51 6.42 8.95 -17.79
N ILE A 52 6.31 8.62 -16.49
CA ILE A 52 7.45 8.13 -15.68
C ILE A 52 7.89 6.76 -16.18
N TRP A 53 6.93 5.90 -16.50
CA TRP A 53 7.17 4.68 -17.27
C TRP A 53 6.14 4.48 -18.36
N ASN A 54 6.55 3.76 -19.39
CA ASN A 54 5.78 3.57 -20.60
C ASN A 54 5.70 2.08 -20.93
N TYR A 55 4.48 1.60 -21.09
CA TYR A 55 4.20 0.27 -21.57
C TYR A 55 3.71 0.34 -23.03
N SER A 56 3.95 -0.70 -23.82
CA SER A 56 3.46 -0.78 -25.22
C SER A 56 1.94 -0.97 -25.33
N GLY A 57 1.20 -0.57 -24.28
CA GLY A 57 -0.24 -0.66 -24.13
C GLY A 57 -0.64 -1.50 -22.93
N GLY A 58 -1.80 -1.22 -22.36
CA GLY A 58 -2.34 -1.94 -21.22
C GLY A 58 -3.84 -1.68 -21.05
N PHE A 59 -4.56 -2.64 -20.48
CA PHE A 59 -6.00 -2.55 -20.32
C PHE A 59 -6.43 -1.66 -19.14
N PHE A 60 -5.57 -1.52 -18.13
CA PHE A 60 -5.86 -0.77 -16.91
C PHE A 60 -5.11 0.57 -16.92
N TYR A 61 -5.68 1.59 -17.51
CA TYR A 61 -5.09 2.93 -17.65
C TYR A 61 -3.64 2.91 -18.18
N GLY A 62 -3.40 2.08 -19.22
CA GLY A 62 -2.09 1.91 -19.83
C GLY A 62 -1.20 0.84 -19.17
N VAL A 63 -1.60 0.28 -18.04
CA VAL A 63 -0.88 -0.78 -17.34
C VAL A 63 -1.29 -2.17 -17.85
N PRO A 64 -0.34 -3.03 -18.28
CA PRO A 64 -0.64 -4.36 -18.79
C PRO A 64 -0.89 -5.37 -17.68
N LEU A 65 -1.66 -6.42 -17.98
CA LEU A 65 -1.90 -7.54 -17.05
C LEU A 65 -0.62 -8.23 -16.58
N SER A 66 0.40 -8.28 -17.43
CA SER A 66 1.70 -8.86 -17.07
C SER A 66 2.38 -8.14 -15.92
N ASN A 67 2.13 -6.84 -15.75
CA ASN A 67 2.64 -6.08 -14.60
C ASN A 67 2.01 -6.59 -13.31
N PHE A 68 0.69 -6.73 -13.26
CA PHE A 68 -0.01 -7.27 -12.09
C PHE A 68 0.39 -8.72 -11.80
N ALA A 69 0.58 -9.55 -12.83
CA ALA A 69 1.09 -10.91 -12.67
C ALA A 69 2.51 -10.91 -12.07
N GLY A 70 3.37 -9.99 -12.51
CA GLY A 70 4.70 -9.77 -11.93
C GLY A 70 4.62 -9.38 -10.46
N TRP A 71 3.75 -8.46 -10.08
CA TRP A 71 3.52 -8.06 -8.70
C TRP A 71 2.95 -9.19 -7.83
N ILE A 72 2.03 -10.01 -8.36
CA ILE A 72 1.54 -11.20 -7.65
C ILE A 72 2.69 -12.16 -7.35
N LEU A 73 3.52 -12.46 -8.33
CA LEU A 73 4.63 -13.41 -8.16
C LEU A 73 5.70 -12.86 -7.22
N SER A 74 6.27 -11.70 -7.54
CA SER A 74 7.36 -11.08 -6.78
C SER A 74 6.89 -10.64 -5.38
N GLY A 75 5.69 -10.08 -5.28
CA GLY A 75 5.07 -9.67 -4.03
C GLY A 75 4.82 -10.87 -3.10
N THR A 76 4.28 -11.98 -3.62
CA THR A 76 4.08 -13.20 -2.82
C THR A 76 5.40 -13.71 -2.26
N VAL A 77 6.44 -13.84 -3.09
CA VAL A 77 7.76 -14.28 -2.64
C VAL A 77 8.32 -13.34 -1.56
N SER A 78 8.26 -12.03 -1.81
CA SER A 78 8.79 -11.03 -0.86
C SER A 78 8.04 -11.00 0.46
N ILE A 79 6.70 -11.11 0.43
CA ILE A 79 5.88 -11.18 1.64
C ILE A 79 6.19 -12.46 2.42
N LEU A 80 6.36 -13.60 1.76
CA LEU A 80 6.73 -14.86 2.42
C LEU A 80 8.10 -14.77 3.06
N VAL A 81 9.11 -14.23 2.37
CA VAL A 81 10.46 -14.03 2.89
C VAL A 81 10.41 -13.07 4.09
N LEU A 82 9.74 -11.93 3.97
CA LEU A 82 9.63 -10.94 5.03
C LEU A 82 8.96 -11.53 6.28
N LYS A 83 7.85 -12.26 6.10
CA LYS A 83 7.13 -12.90 7.22
C LYS A 83 7.87 -14.07 7.84
N SER A 84 8.73 -14.76 7.09
CA SER A 84 9.58 -15.81 7.65
C SER A 84 10.78 -15.24 8.42
N ALA A 85 11.26 -14.05 8.03
CA ALA A 85 12.37 -13.37 8.68
C ALA A 85 11.94 -12.53 9.90
N LEU A 86 10.70 -12.02 9.89
CA LEU A 86 10.14 -11.25 10.99
C LEU A 86 9.38 -12.18 11.94
N ASP A 87 9.74 -12.13 13.21
CA ASP A 87 8.91 -12.68 14.28
C ASP A 87 7.64 -11.81 14.40
N THR A 88 6.56 -12.29 13.75
CA THR A 88 5.29 -11.55 13.66
C THR A 88 4.65 -11.32 15.04
N GLY A 89 4.92 -12.17 16.04
CA GLY A 89 4.45 -11.96 17.41
C GLY A 89 5.14 -10.77 18.07
N ARG A 90 6.46 -10.70 17.98
CA ARG A 90 7.23 -9.56 18.51
C ARG A 90 6.97 -8.27 17.75
N LEU A 91 6.71 -8.36 16.44
CA LEU A 91 6.35 -7.19 15.64
C LEU A 91 5.01 -6.62 16.09
N SER A 92 4.00 -7.47 16.25
CA SER A 92 2.67 -7.06 16.74
C SER A 92 2.77 -6.39 18.12
N GLU A 93 3.48 -7.01 19.07
CA GLU A 93 3.68 -6.48 20.41
C GLU A 93 4.40 -5.12 20.41
N ARG A 94 5.39 -4.93 19.52
CA ARG A 94 6.07 -3.64 19.36
C ARG A 94 5.17 -2.59 18.74
N LEU A 95 4.35 -2.97 17.74
CA LEU A 95 3.39 -2.06 17.11
C LEU A 95 2.27 -1.64 18.08
N GLU A 96 1.86 -2.52 19.02
CA GLU A 96 0.89 -2.20 20.07
C GLU A 96 1.39 -1.15 21.05
N ASN A 97 2.70 -1.13 21.31
CA ASN A 97 3.34 -0.24 22.29
C ASN A 97 4.03 0.98 21.65
N THR A 98 3.84 1.22 20.38
CA THR A 98 4.47 2.34 19.66
C THR A 98 3.38 3.16 18.99
N ASP A 99 3.45 4.49 19.14
CA ASP A 99 2.69 5.39 18.26
C ASP A 99 3.16 5.15 16.85
N TYR A 100 2.37 4.38 16.12
CA TYR A 100 2.74 3.90 14.81
C TYR A 100 2.03 4.72 13.74
N PHE A 101 2.82 5.27 12.83
CA PHE A 101 2.35 6.10 11.74
C PHE A 101 2.72 5.47 10.41
N LEU A 102 1.74 5.30 9.54
CA LEU A 102 1.93 4.99 8.13
C LEU A 102 1.95 6.28 7.29
N ASP A 103 2.64 7.30 7.77
CA ASP A 103 2.67 8.62 7.12
C ASP A 103 3.17 8.56 5.69
N ASP A 104 4.16 7.72 5.42
CA ASP A 104 4.68 7.48 4.09
C ASP A 104 3.64 6.84 3.18
N MET A 105 2.86 5.89 3.70
CA MET A 105 1.78 5.24 2.94
C MET A 105 0.61 6.19 2.70
N VAL A 106 0.24 7.00 3.68
CA VAL A 106 -0.80 8.03 3.52
C VAL A 106 -0.36 9.05 2.48
N SER A 107 0.85 9.59 2.62
CA SER A 107 1.40 10.55 1.69
C SER A 107 1.48 9.99 0.27
N PHE A 108 1.90 8.72 0.15
CA PHE A 108 1.98 8.01 -1.11
C PHE A 108 0.60 7.85 -1.77
N VAL A 109 -0.38 7.31 -1.04
CA VAL A 109 -1.74 7.09 -1.57
C VAL A 109 -2.41 8.42 -1.90
N PHE A 110 -2.22 9.45 -1.07
CA PHE A 110 -2.76 10.78 -1.34
C PHE A 110 -2.13 11.39 -2.60
N LEU A 111 -0.80 11.42 -2.70
CA LEU A 111 -0.09 11.99 -3.84
C LEU A 111 -0.54 11.35 -5.16
N TRP A 112 -0.45 10.02 -5.23
CA TRP A 112 -0.79 9.28 -6.44
C TRP A 112 -2.30 9.25 -6.71
N GLY A 113 -3.12 9.32 -5.66
CA GLY A 113 -4.57 9.50 -5.79
C GLY A 113 -4.93 10.84 -6.42
N VAL A 114 -4.29 11.93 -6.03
CA VAL A 114 -4.49 13.27 -6.62
C VAL A 114 -4.02 13.30 -8.07
N VAL A 115 -2.89 12.67 -8.39
CA VAL A 115 -2.43 12.53 -9.79
C VAL A 115 -3.48 11.79 -10.62
N ASN A 116 -3.98 10.65 -10.13
CA ASN A 116 -5.02 9.91 -10.83
C ASN A 116 -6.31 10.73 -11.01
N LEU A 117 -6.68 11.53 -10.01
CA LEU A 117 -7.84 12.43 -10.11
C LEU A 117 -7.64 13.46 -11.22
N TYR A 118 -6.45 14.06 -11.30
CA TYR A 118 -6.11 15.03 -12.36
C TYR A 118 -6.22 14.42 -13.76
N TYR A 119 -5.79 13.15 -13.93
CA TYR A 119 -5.88 12.43 -15.20
C TYR A 119 -7.20 11.67 -15.41
N MET A 120 -8.17 11.84 -14.51
CA MET A 120 -9.50 11.19 -14.58
C MET A 120 -9.44 9.65 -14.54
N ASN A 121 -8.46 9.08 -13.88
CA ASN A 121 -8.32 7.64 -13.66
C ASN A 121 -9.23 7.22 -12.49
N ILE A 122 -10.52 7.04 -12.74
CA ILE A 122 -11.56 6.93 -11.69
C ILE A 122 -11.37 5.74 -10.77
N ILE A 123 -11.06 4.55 -11.30
CA ILE A 123 -10.89 3.34 -10.46
C ILE A 123 -9.71 3.50 -9.49
N PRO A 124 -8.50 3.93 -9.90
CA PRO A 124 -7.41 4.27 -8.99
C PRO A 124 -7.79 5.29 -7.90
N VAL A 125 -8.58 6.32 -8.25
CA VAL A 125 -9.07 7.30 -7.27
C VAL A 125 -9.97 6.65 -6.22
N ILE A 126 -10.91 5.79 -6.64
CA ILE A 126 -11.78 5.05 -5.71
C ILE A 126 -10.94 4.18 -4.77
N VAL A 127 -9.96 3.46 -5.31
CA VAL A 127 -9.06 2.63 -4.50
C VAL A 127 -8.27 3.47 -3.49
N ALA A 128 -7.73 4.62 -3.91
CA ALA A 128 -7.03 5.55 -3.03
C ALA A 128 -7.92 6.06 -1.88
N VAL A 129 -9.16 6.45 -2.19
CA VAL A 129 -10.14 6.91 -1.18
C VAL A 129 -10.49 5.80 -0.20
N LEU A 130 -10.73 4.58 -0.68
CA LEU A 130 -11.04 3.43 0.19
C LEU A 130 -9.86 3.09 1.10
N PHE A 131 -8.64 3.15 0.58
CA PHE A 131 -7.43 2.90 1.33
C PHE A 131 -7.22 3.97 2.42
N GLY A 132 -7.37 5.24 2.06
CA GLY A 132 -7.31 6.36 3.00
C GLY A 132 -8.40 6.27 4.08
N ALA A 133 -9.64 5.89 3.71
CA ALA A 133 -10.72 5.68 4.66
C ALA A 133 -10.45 4.51 5.63
N ALA A 134 -9.83 3.43 5.14
CA ALA A 134 -9.44 2.29 5.97
C ALA A 134 -8.35 2.69 6.98
N LEU A 135 -7.37 3.47 6.57
CA LEU A 135 -6.35 4.03 7.46
C LEU A 135 -6.96 4.96 8.51
N TYR A 136 -7.81 5.88 8.09
CA TYR A 136 -8.44 6.86 8.99
C TYR A 136 -9.33 6.22 10.07
N ARG A 137 -10.00 5.12 9.74
CA ARG A 137 -10.88 4.39 10.68
C ARG A 137 -10.15 3.48 11.65
N ASN A 138 -8.87 3.24 11.44
CA ASN A 138 -8.10 2.40 12.33
C ASN A 138 -7.62 3.20 13.54
N ASP A 139 -8.02 2.81 14.75
CA ASP A 139 -7.68 3.50 16.00
C ASP A 139 -6.17 3.56 16.29
N ARG A 140 -5.38 2.72 15.59
CA ARG A 140 -3.92 2.73 15.68
C ARG A 140 -3.28 3.74 14.71
N PHE A 141 -4.07 4.35 13.85
CA PHE A 141 -3.64 5.38 12.94
C PHE A 141 -3.92 6.76 13.54
N ASN A 142 -2.91 7.37 14.10
CA ASN A 142 -3.00 8.74 14.62
C ASN A 142 -2.54 9.72 13.52
N LEU A 143 -3.47 10.47 12.99
CA LEU A 143 -3.17 11.63 12.16
C LEU A 143 -2.73 12.79 13.07
N ALA A 144 -1.63 12.88 13.64
CA ALA A 144 -1.06 13.96 14.49
C ALA A 144 -1.78 15.36 14.46
N ILE A 145 -2.89 15.45 13.74
CA ILE A 145 -3.78 16.63 13.60
C ILE A 145 -4.49 16.93 14.91
N SER A 146 -4.73 15.91 15.76
CA SER A 146 -5.40 16.12 17.05
C SER A 146 -4.55 16.87 18.08
N GLU A 147 -3.26 16.99 17.89
CA GLU A 147 -2.38 17.77 18.77
C GLU A 147 -2.32 19.26 18.40
N LEU A 148 -2.76 19.64 17.22
CA LEU A 148 -2.77 21.03 16.76
C LEU A 148 -3.93 21.84 17.32
N ASP A 149 -4.99 21.21 17.83
CA ASP A 149 -6.16 21.88 18.40
C ASP A 149 -6.02 22.20 19.90
N MET A 150 -4.87 21.94 20.52
CA MET A 150 -4.63 22.20 21.95
C MET A 150 -3.56 23.27 22.23
N VAL A 151 -3.30 24.18 21.30
CA VAL A 151 -2.41 25.33 21.55
C VAL A 151 -3.16 26.66 21.45
#